data_abd15a061ba79e9c99458fe5ac96ce76
#
_entry.id   abd15a061ba79e9c99458fe5ac96ce76
#
_cell.length_a   1.000
_cell.length_b   1.000
_cell.length_c   1.000
_cell.angle_alpha   90.00
_cell.angle_beta   90.00
_cell.angle_gamma   90.00
#
_symmetry.space_group_name_H-M   'P 1'
#
loop_
_entity.id
_entity.type
_entity.pdbx_description
1 polymer ?
#
loop_
_entity_poly.entity_id
_entity_poly.type
_entity_poly.pdbx_seq_one_letter_code
_entity_poly.pdbx_strand_id
1 'polypeptide(L)'
;MVKEIAICDDVEVERFVLRRQLMAYFRTTSGEAQIREFVSGESLLAEIEDGYIWPDLIFLDIYMGELNGIDTARRLRKLGGEAPIIFLTASPDFALESYEVEASGYLLKPADEEQTNALLQRLLRTDLRRRIAVKCRRQFRYPFIDDILYLESYRHTVTIHMLDGSEIVTVDKLGELEKRIDDQRFLRCHQSYLVNMEHIADVQENFILRNKASVPIRVRGRKEVVDAYNDYFTRQSAKR
;
A
#
# COMPACT_ATOMS: atom_id res chain seq x y z
N MET A 1 -1.91 -12.41 -2.93
CA MET A 1 -2.27 -10.98 -3.02
C MET A 1 -1.78 -10.46 -4.36
N VAL A 2 -2.64 -9.80 -5.13
CA VAL A 2 -2.29 -9.20 -6.42
C VAL A 2 -1.52 -7.91 -6.15
N LYS A 3 -0.32 -7.79 -6.70
CA LYS A 3 0.48 -6.56 -6.64
C LYS A 3 0.11 -5.64 -7.80
N GLU A 4 -0.12 -4.36 -7.53
CA GLU A 4 -0.34 -3.37 -8.57
C GLU A 4 0.98 -2.70 -8.94
N ILE A 5 1.42 -2.88 -10.20
CA ILE A 5 2.71 -2.39 -10.68
C ILE A 5 2.46 -1.43 -11.84
N ALA A 6 3.04 -0.24 -11.75
CA ALA A 6 3.06 0.71 -12.85
C ALA A 6 4.37 0.64 -13.62
N ILE A 7 4.28 0.64 -14.95
CA ILE A 7 5.40 0.85 -15.87
C ILE A 7 5.13 2.16 -16.60
N CYS A 8 6.02 3.12 -16.46
CA CYS A 8 5.92 4.42 -17.12
C CYS A 8 7.15 4.68 -17.99
N ASP A 9 6.97 4.67 -19.28
CA ASP A 9 8.02 4.79 -20.29
C ASP A 9 7.36 5.18 -21.63
N ASP A 10 7.89 6.11 -22.39
CA ASP A 10 7.30 6.54 -23.66
C ASP A 10 7.56 5.56 -24.81
N VAL A 11 8.55 4.66 -24.66
CA VAL A 11 8.93 3.67 -25.65
C VAL A 11 8.16 2.35 -25.45
N GLU A 12 7.27 2.02 -26.40
CA GLU A 12 6.41 0.81 -26.31
C GLU A 12 7.20 -0.50 -26.16
N VAL A 13 8.30 -0.63 -26.91
CA VAL A 13 9.14 -1.85 -26.86
C VAL A 13 9.75 -2.05 -25.48
N GLU A 14 10.18 -0.99 -24.81
CA GLU A 14 10.75 -1.06 -23.46
C GLU A 14 9.68 -1.50 -22.44
N ARG A 15 8.47 -0.92 -22.50
CA ARG A 15 7.35 -1.37 -21.68
C ARG A 15 7.02 -2.85 -21.89
N PHE A 16 7.00 -3.30 -23.15
CA PHE A 16 6.73 -4.69 -23.49
C PHE A 16 7.78 -5.66 -22.92
N VAL A 17 9.07 -5.32 -23.06
CA VAL A 17 10.18 -6.14 -22.55
C VAL A 17 10.10 -6.25 -21.04
N LEU A 18 9.97 -5.13 -20.34
CA LEU A 18 9.87 -5.10 -18.88
C LEU A 18 8.63 -5.87 -18.39
N ARG A 19 7.48 -5.65 -19.02
CA ARG A 19 6.26 -6.40 -18.68
C ARG A 19 6.47 -7.91 -18.77
N ARG A 20 7.14 -8.39 -19.82
CA ARG A 20 7.44 -9.82 -19.96
C ARG A 20 8.31 -10.33 -18.82
N GLN A 21 9.35 -9.60 -18.44
CA GLN A 21 10.22 -9.96 -17.32
C GLN A 21 9.43 -10.02 -16.00
N LEU A 22 8.61 -9.01 -15.71
CA LEU A 22 7.76 -8.99 -14.53
C LEU A 22 6.77 -10.16 -14.48
N MET A 23 6.10 -10.44 -15.61
CA MET A 23 5.18 -11.58 -15.69
C MET A 23 5.89 -12.93 -15.50
N ALA A 24 7.12 -13.08 -16.00
CA ALA A 24 7.95 -14.27 -15.78
C ALA A 24 8.29 -14.42 -14.29
N TYR A 25 8.75 -13.35 -13.65
CA TYR A 25 9.05 -13.33 -12.22
C TYR A 25 7.86 -13.76 -11.36
N PHE A 26 6.67 -13.18 -11.57
CA PHE A 26 5.47 -13.50 -10.78
C PHE A 26 4.96 -14.93 -11.01
N ARG A 27 5.17 -15.51 -12.20
CA ARG A 27 4.88 -16.93 -12.44
C ARG A 27 5.76 -17.87 -11.61
N THR A 28 7.03 -17.52 -11.41
CA THR A 28 7.98 -18.35 -10.66
C THR A 28 7.82 -18.21 -9.15
N THR A 29 7.31 -17.06 -8.67
CA THR A 29 7.21 -16.76 -7.24
C THR A 29 5.81 -17.03 -6.65
N SER A 30 4.90 -17.65 -7.42
CA SER A 30 3.49 -17.89 -7.01
C SER A 30 2.76 -16.62 -6.58
N GLY A 31 3.24 -15.46 -7.01
CA GLY A 31 2.60 -14.16 -6.80
C GLY A 31 1.70 -13.80 -7.99
N GLU A 32 0.78 -12.89 -7.76
CA GLU A 32 -0.04 -12.28 -8.80
C GLU A 32 0.28 -10.80 -8.91
N ALA A 33 0.37 -10.27 -10.13
CA ALA A 33 0.56 -8.85 -10.37
C ALA A 33 -0.41 -8.35 -11.44
N GLN A 34 -0.98 -7.19 -11.20
CA GLN A 34 -1.66 -6.38 -12.18
C GLN A 34 -0.69 -5.31 -12.67
N ILE A 35 -0.33 -5.35 -13.94
CA ILE A 35 0.62 -4.41 -14.52
C ILE A 35 -0.14 -3.41 -15.37
N ARG A 36 0.02 -2.12 -15.04
CA ARG A 36 -0.50 -1.00 -15.82
C ARG A 36 0.64 -0.25 -16.49
N GLU A 37 0.41 0.14 -17.73
CA GLU A 37 1.40 0.81 -18.58
C GLU A 37 0.97 2.25 -18.84
N PHE A 38 1.92 3.16 -18.71
CA PHE A 38 1.76 4.59 -18.93
C PHE A 38 2.80 5.07 -19.93
N VAL A 39 2.38 5.92 -20.84
CA VAL A 39 3.25 6.46 -21.90
C VAL A 39 3.92 7.77 -21.49
N SER A 40 3.53 8.35 -20.35
CA SER A 40 4.10 9.59 -19.84
C SER A 40 3.88 9.74 -18.34
N GLY A 41 4.68 10.60 -17.68
CA GLY A 41 4.52 10.95 -16.28
C GLY A 41 3.17 11.58 -15.98
N GLU A 42 2.65 12.39 -16.88
CA GLU A 42 1.36 13.06 -16.75
C GLU A 42 0.21 12.04 -16.70
N SER A 43 0.25 11.01 -17.55
CA SER A 43 -0.79 9.97 -17.57
C SER A 43 -0.78 9.12 -16.30
N LEU A 44 0.40 8.82 -15.75
CA LEU A 44 0.53 8.13 -14.47
C LEU A 44 -0.01 8.99 -13.32
N LEU A 45 0.39 10.27 -13.25
CA LEU A 45 -0.03 11.18 -12.21
C LEU A 45 -1.54 11.42 -12.23
N ALA A 46 -2.16 11.58 -13.41
CA ALA A 46 -3.58 11.79 -13.55
C ALA A 46 -4.39 10.61 -12.94
N GLU A 47 -4.02 9.35 -13.23
CA GLU A 47 -4.72 8.20 -12.68
C GLU A 47 -4.55 8.06 -11.16
N ILE A 48 -3.39 8.49 -10.64
CA ILE A 48 -3.14 8.52 -9.19
C ILE A 48 -3.94 9.64 -8.51
N GLU A 49 -3.95 10.86 -9.08
CA GLU A 49 -4.70 11.99 -8.55
C GLU A 49 -6.21 11.75 -8.55
N ASP A 50 -6.72 11.09 -9.58
CA ASP A 50 -8.12 10.67 -9.69
C ASP A 50 -8.46 9.48 -8.78
N GLY A 51 -7.46 8.83 -8.18
CA GLY A 51 -7.63 7.70 -7.28
C GLY A 51 -7.97 6.37 -7.97
N TYR A 52 -7.73 6.28 -9.28
CA TYR A 52 -7.97 5.04 -10.03
C TYR A 52 -6.94 3.97 -9.74
N ILE A 53 -5.70 4.36 -9.43
CA ILE A 53 -4.63 3.44 -9.07
C ILE A 53 -3.81 3.96 -7.90
N TRP A 54 -3.17 3.00 -7.19
CA TRP A 54 -2.05 3.26 -6.31
C TRP A 54 -1.06 2.11 -6.37
N PRO A 55 -0.01 2.26 -7.18
CA PRO A 55 0.93 1.16 -7.39
C PRO A 55 1.65 0.74 -6.12
N ASP A 56 1.87 -0.56 -5.97
CA ASP A 56 2.78 -1.13 -4.97
C ASP A 56 4.26 -0.96 -5.38
N LEU A 57 4.51 -0.74 -6.67
CA LEU A 57 5.83 -0.55 -7.25
C LEU A 57 5.71 0.22 -8.57
N ILE A 58 6.62 1.15 -8.81
CA ILE A 58 6.66 1.96 -10.01
C ILE A 58 8.01 1.77 -10.71
N PHE A 59 7.98 1.34 -11.96
CA PHE A 59 9.10 1.46 -12.87
C PHE A 59 8.92 2.73 -13.70
N LEU A 60 9.91 3.59 -13.71
CA LEU A 60 9.78 4.93 -14.26
C LEU A 60 11.02 5.27 -15.11
N ASP A 61 10.81 5.48 -16.42
CA ASP A 61 11.86 6.02 -17.24
C ASP A 61 12.15 7.48 -16.88
N ILE A 62 13.41 7.87 -16.96
CA ILE A 62 13.82 9.25 -16.72
C ILE A 62 13.61 10.11 -17.96
N TYR A 63 13.96 9.57 -19.13
CA TYR A 63 13.91 10.30 -20.38
C TYR A 63 12.55 10.12 -21.08
N MET A 64 11.56 10.87 -20.65
CA MET A 64 10.24 10.93 -21.29
C MET A 64 9.90 12.38 -21.63
N GLY A 65 9.12 12.59 -22.65
CA GLY A 65 8.55 13.83 -23.16
C GLY A 65 8.75 15.13 -22.36
N GLU A 66 7.63 15.84 -22.06
CA GLU A 66 7.69 17.12 -21.37
C GLU A 66 7.97 16.99 -19.86
N LEU A 67 7.39 15.98 -19.22
CA LEU A 67 7.61 15.69 -17.81
C LEU A 67 8.54 14.49 -17.66
N ASN A 68 9.80 14.75 -17.31
CA ASN A 68 10.76 13.66 -17.08
C ASN A 68 10.43 12.82 -15.85
N GLY A 69 11.07 11.63 -15.73
CA GLY A 69 10.81 10.71 -14.64
C GLY A 69 11.16 11.25 -13.25
N ILE A 70 12.22 12.05 -13.12
CA ILE A 70 12.61 12.66 -11.83
C ILE A 70 11.52 13.63 -11.34
N ASP A 71 11.04 14.50 -12.22
CA ASP A 71 9.98 15.45 -11.86
C ASP A 71 8.64 14.76 -11.62
N THR A 72 8.37 13.67 -12.36
CA THR A 72 7.22 12.77 -12.08
C THR A 72 7.32 12.19 -10.67
N ALA A 73 8.49 11.64 -10.30
CA ALA A 73 8.73 11.10 -8.97
C ALA A 73 8.58 12.16 -7.87
N ARG A 74 9.10 13.39 -8.08
CA ARG A 74 8.91 14.51 -7.13
C ARG A 74 7.45 14.85 -6.91
N ARG A 75 6.63 14.85 -7.99
CA ARG A 75 5.18 15.07 -7.87
C ARG A 75 4.49 13.94 -7.13
N LEU A 76 4.84 12.68 -7.41
CA LEU A 76 4.36 11.51 -6.69
C LEU A 76 4.62 11.62 -5.18
N ARG A 77 5.84 12.00 -4.77
CA ARG A 77 6.18 12.20 -3.36
C ARG A 77 5.37 13.34 -2.72
N LYS A 78 5.12 14.44 -3.44
CA LYS A 78 4.25 15.55 -2.97
C LYS A 78 2.80 15.14 -2.80
N LEU A 79 2.29 14.19 -3.59
CA LEU A 79 0.96 13.60 -3.43
C LEU A 79 0.89 12.62 -2.25
N GLY A 80 1.99 12.40 -1.54
CA GLY A 80 2.08 11.44 -0.43
C GLY A 80 2.35 10.01 -0.89
N GLY A 81 2.85 9.85 -2.11
CA GLY A 81 3.24 8.56 -2.67
C GLY A 81 4.51 8.03 -2.03
N GLU A 82 4.40 6.89 -1.35
CA GLU A 82 5.55 6.19 -0.74
C GLU A 82 5.91 4.91 -1.49
N ALA A 83 5.22 4.62 -2.61
CA ALA A 83 5.53 3.43 -3.40
C ALA A 83 7.00 3.41 -3.79
N PRO A 84 7.69 2.26 -3.72
CA PRO A 84 9.03 2.10 -4.24
C PRO A 84 9.09 2.52 -5.72
N ILE A 85 10.06 3.34 -6.07
CA ILE A 85 10.32 3.76 -7.45
C ILE A 85 11.64 3.15 -7.90
N ILE A 86 11.61 2.46 -9.03
CA ILE A 86 12.79 1.98 -9.74
C ILE A 86 12.90 2.80 -11.02
N PHE A 87 13.99 3.55 -11.14
CA PHE A 87 14.28 4.22 -12.40
C PHE A 87 14.87 3.25 -13.42
N LEU A 88 14.37 3.34 -14.65
CA LEU A 88 14.91 2.69 -15.84
C LEU A 88 15.40 3.78 -16.76
N THR A 89 16.65 3.77 -17.18
CA THR A 89 17.19 4.86 -18.00
C THR A 89 18.37 4.41 -18.87
N ALA A 90 18.58 5.12 -19.96
CA ALA A 90 19.73 4.90 -20.85
C ALA A 90 21.03 5.53 -20.32
N SER A 91 20.99 6.45 -19.32
CA SER A 91 22.16 7.13 -18.79
C SER A 91 22.27 7.02 -17.27
N PRO A 92 23.50 6.93 -16.71
CA PRO A 92 23.74 6.95 -15.28
C PRO A 92 23.69 8.37 -14.67
N ASP A 93 23.52 9.43 -15.47
CA ASP A 93 23.73 10.84 -15.06
C ASP A 93 22.81 11.31 -13.94
N PHE A 94 21.61 10.72 -13.83
CA PHE A 94 20.59 11.08 -12.84
C PHE A 94 20.62 10.25 -11.55
N ALA A 95 21.71 9.50 -11.34
CA ALA A 95 21.81 8.67 -10.13
C ALA A 95 21.78 9.51 -8.83
N LEU A 96 22.33 10.72 -8.83
CA LEU A 96 22.32 11.63 -7.68
C LEU A 96 20.92 12.18 -7.40
N GLU A 97 20.21 12.66 -8.43
CA GLU A 97 18.85 13.18 -8.31
C GLU A 97 17.85 12.11 -7.88
N SER A 98 18.13 10.85 -8.20
CA SER A 98 17.28 9.73 -7.77
C SER A 98 17.25 9.57 -6.25
N TYR A 99 18.31 9.98 -5.52
CA TYR A 99 18.33 9.99 -4.06
C TYR A 99 17.39 11.06 -3.46
N GLU A 100 17.23 12.21 -4.11
CA GLU A 100 16.34 13.28 -3.63
C GLU A 100 14.86 12.84 -3.59
N VAL A 101 14.47 11.90 -4.46
CA VAL A 101 13.10 11.36 -4.54
C VAL A 101 12.97 10.01 -3.84
N GLU A 102 13.98 9.63 -3.07
CA GLU A 102 14.01 8.35 -2.33
C GLU A 102 13.73 7.15 -3.26
N ALA A 103 14.45 7.10 -4.40
CA ALA A 103 14.34 5.97 -5.32
C ALA A 103 14.82 4.68 -4.65
N SER A 104 14.08 3.61 -4.84
CA SER A 104 14.39 2.30 -4.29
C SER A 104 15.32 1.46 -5.17
N GLY A 105 15.50 1.88 -6.42
CA GLY A 105 16.38 1.24 -7.38
C GLY A 105 16.65 2.09 -8.61
N TYR A 106 17.73 1.74 -9.30
CA TYR A 106 18.17 2.37 -10.55
C TYR A 106 18.71 1.28 -11.46
N LEU A 107 18.16 1.15 -12.66
CA LEU A 107 18.55 0.18 -13.66
C LEU A 107 18.90 0.87 -14.97
N LEU A 108 19.99 0.45 -15.59
CA LEU A 108 20.34 0.92 -16.92
C LEU A 108 19.62 0.08 -17.98
N LYS A 109 19.12 0.72 -19.04
CA LYS A 109 18.57 0.06 -20.22
C LYS A 109 19.70 -0.50 -21.10
N PRO A 110 19.49 -1.69 -21.71
CA PRO A 110 18.35 -2.58 -21.56
C PRO A 110 18.33 -3.21 -20.16
N ALA A 111 17.13 -3.28 -19.54
CA ALA A 111 17.02 -3.83 -18.19
C ALA A 111 17.46 -5.30 -18.15
N ASP A 112 18.49 -5.57 -17.39
CA ASP A 112 18.97 -6.93 -17.14
C ASP A 112 17.99 -7.71 -16.28
N GLU A 113 17.63 -8.93 -16.72
CA GLU A 113 16.62 -9.74 -16.05
C GLU A 113 17.08 -10.17 -14.65
N GLU A 114 18.36 -10.48 -14.46
CA GLU A 114 18.89 -10.89 -13.15
C GLU A 114 18.86 -9.73 -12.16
N GLN A 115 19.29 -8.54 -12.58
CA GLN A 115 19.25 -7.32 -11.76
C GLN A 115 17.82 -6.93 -11.43
N THR A 116 16.90 -7.00 -12.41
CA THR A 116 15.47 -6.74 -12.21
C THR A 116 14.89 -7.70 -11.17
N ASN A 117 15.16 -9.00 -11.30
CA ASN A 117 14.70 -10.03 -10.36
C ASN A 117 15.27 -9.83 -8.96
N ALA A 118 16.54 -9.47 -8.81
CA ALA A 118 17.17 -9.19 -7.53
C ALA A 118 16.53 -7.97 -6.83
N LEU A 119 16.24 -6.90 -7.58
CA LEU A 119 15.51 -5.74 -7.06
C LEU A 119 14.08 -6.09 -6.65
N LEU A 120 13.35 -6.84 -7.47
CA LEU A 120 12.00 -7.31 -7.14
C LEU A 120 12.01 -8.15 -5.87
N GLN A 121 12.94 -9.10 -5.75
CA GLN A 121 13.07 -9.90 -4.54
C GLN A 121 13.32 -9.04 -3.30
N ARG A 122 14.21 -8.06 -3.40
CA ARG A 122 14.51 -7.15 -2.29
C ARG A 122 13.29 -6.30 -1.91
N LEU A 123 12.64 -5.66 -2.89
CA LEU A 123 11.57 -4.69 -2.65
C LEU A 123 10.25 -5.37 -2.30
N LEU A 124 9.91 -6.46 -2.99
CA LEU A 124 8.66 -7.17 -2.74
C LEU A 124 8.71 -8.07 -1.50
N ARG A 125 9.91 -8.51 -1.07
CA ARG A 125 10.07 -9.20 0.24
C ARG A 125 9.94 -8.24 1.42
N THR A 126 10.30 -6.97 1.25
CA THR A 126 10.24 -5.97 2.31
C THR A 126 8.86 -5.32 2.42
N ASP A 127 8.08 -5.30 1.35
CA ASP A 127 6.80 -4.58 1.30
C ASP A 127 5.62 -5.49 0.87
N LEU A 128 5.48 -6.63 1.56
CA LEU A 128 4.25 -7.45 1.49
C LEU A 128 3.07 -6.80 2.22
N ARG A 129 3.25 -5.56 2.72
CA ARG A 129 2.23 -4.87 3.49
C ARG A 129 1.19 -4.24 2.56
N ARG A 130 -0.07 -4.65 2.76
CA ARG A 130 -1.22 -4.09 2.03
C ARG A 130 -1.47 -2.64 2.44
N ARG A 131 -1.80 -1.78 1.47
CA ARG A 131 -2.29 -0.42 1.69
C ARG A 131 -3.76 -0.31 1.33
N ILE A 132 -4.47 0.65 1.91
CA ILE A 132 -5.83 1.01 1.50
C ILE A 132 -5.88 2.48 1.08
N ALA A 133 -6.66 2.76 0.04
CA ALA A 133 -6.94 4.14 -0.35
C ALA A 133 -7.95 4.76 0.64
N VAL A 134 -7.62 5.91 1.21
CA VAL A 134 -8.45 6.65 2.17
C VAL A 134 -8.63 8.08 1.68
N LYS A 135 -9.87 8.53 1.51
CA LYS A 135 -10.19 9.87 1.01
C LYS A 135 -10.10 10.92 2.12
N CYS A 136 -9.08 11.76 2.09
CA CYS A 136 -8.85 12.84 3.05
C CYS A 136 -9.14 14.20 2.41
N ARG A 137 -10.36 14.73 2.56
CA ARG A 137 -10.80 16.02 1.97
C ARG A 137 -10.49 16.12 0.46
N ARG A 138 -9.32 16.71 0.09
CA ARG A 138 -8.91 16.98 -1.30
C ARG A 138 -7.83 16.02 -1.83
N GLN A 139 -7.39 15.06 -1.05
CA GLN A 139 -6.30 14.13 -1.41
C GLN A 139 -6.58 12.73 -0.87
N PHE A 140 -5.93 11.73 -1.44
CA PHE A 140 -5.94 10.38 -0.92
C PHE A 140 -4.71 10.14 -0.03
N ARG A 141 -4.87 9.29 0.99
CA ARG A 141 -3.78 8.71 1.77
C ARG A 141 -3.85 7.21 1.66
N TYR A 142 -2.70 6.55 1.84
CA TYR A 142 -2.55 5.12 1.59
C TYR A 142 -1.83 4.41 2.75
N PRO A 143 -2.45 4.41 3.95
CA PRO A 143 -1.85 3.75 5.09
C PRO A 143 -1.66 2.25 4.86
N PHE A 144 -0.59 1.70 5.41
CA PHE A 144 -0.42 0.27 5.50
C PHE A 144 -1.45 -0.33 6.45
N ILE A 145 -2.11 -1.41 6.04
CA ILE A 145 -3.12 -2.10 6.85
C ILE A 145 -2.49 -2.63 8.15
N ASP A 146 -1.24 -3.09 8.08
CA ASP A 146 -0.51 -3.63 9.23
C ASP A 146 -0.25 -2.59 10.32
N ASP A 147 -0.13 -1.32 9.94
CA ASP A 147 0.13 -0.22 10.86
C ASP A 147 -1.16 0.40 11.43
N ILE A 148 -2.33 -0.07 11.00
CA ILE A 148 -3.62 0.38 11.53
C ILE A 148 -3.92 -0.35 12.83
N LEU A 149 -4.09 0.41 13.92
CA LEU A 149 -4.50 -0.11 15.22
C LEU A 149 -6.00 -0.33 15.28
N TYR A 150 -6.77 0.71 14.97
CA TYR A 150 -8.22 0.67 14.94
C TYR A 150 -8.78 1.87 14.18
N LEU A 151 -10.04 1.77 13.78
CA LEU A 151 -10.82 2.84 13.17
C LEU A 151 -11.96 3.21 14.10
N GLU A 152 -12.19 4.52 14.25
CA GLU A 152 -13.29 5.07 15.03
C GLU A 152 -14.18 5.96 14.16
N SER A 153 -15.46 5.67 14.14
CA SER A 153 -16.46 6.52 13.49
C SER A 153 -17.11 7.46 14.47
N TYR A 154 -17.01 8.75 14.21
CA TYR A 154 -17.69 9.77 14.99
C TYR A 154 -18.40 10.75 14.05
N ARG A 155 -19.71 10.90 14.21
CA ARG A 155 -20.59 11.73 13.34
C ARG A 155 -20.43 11.35 11.86
N HIS A 156 -19.77 12.20 11.06
CA HIS A 156 -19.64 12.06 9.61
C HIS A 156 -18.19 11.75 9.17
N THR A 157 -17.33 11.43 10.10
CA THR A 157 -15.92 11.12 9.83
C THR A 157 -15.52 9.79 10.45
N VAL A 158 -14.48 9.20 9.88
CA VAL A 158 -13.76 8.08 10.48
C VAL A 158 -12.33 8.54 10.73
N THR A 159 -11.84 8.28 11.95
CA THR A 159 -10.42 8.45 12.29
C THR A 159 -9.76 7.08 12.29
N ILE A 160 -8.67 6.97 11.55
CA ILE A 160 -7.81 5.79 11.51
C ILE A 160 -6.63 6.06 12.43
N HIS A 161 -6.47 5.28 13.48
CA HIS A 161 -5.37 5.41 14.44
C HIS A 161 -4.23 4.48 14.05
N MET A 162 -3.03 5.03 13.88
CA MET A 162 -1.86 4.33 13.37
C MET A 162 -0.91 3.91 14.50
N LEU A 163 -0.07 2.92 14.21
CA LEU A 163 0.90 2.36 15.13
C LEU A 163 1.97 3.38 15.59
N ASP A 164 2.33 4.31 14.71
CA ASP A 164 3.27 5.41 14.99
C ASP A 164 2.66 6.56 15.80
N GLY A 165 1.38 6.45 16.17
CA GLY A 165 0.63 7.48 16.89
C GLY A 165 0.01 8.54 15.99
N SER A 166 0.22 8.50 14.70
CA SER A 166 -0.46 9.40 13.76
C SER A 166 -1.93 9.05 13.57
N GLU A 167 -2.72 10.01 13.09
CA GLU A 167 -4.14 9.84 12.82
C GLU A 167 -4.47 10.30 11.39
N ILE A 168 -5.33 9.54 10.72
CA ILE A 168 -5.86 9.89 9.41
C ILE A 168 -7.37 10.08 9.52
N VAL A 169 -7.83 11.30 9.27
CA VAL A 169 -9.27 11.62 9.29
C VAL A 169 -9.83 11.57 7.88
N THR A 170 -10.88 10.78 7.69
CA THR A 170 -11.53 10.57 6.39
C THR A 170 -13.03 10.82 6.47
N VAL A 171 -13.64 11.12 5.33
CA VAL A 171 -15.08 11.19 5.12
C VAL A 171 -15.70 9.88 4.62
N ASP A 172 -14.87 8.88 4.40
CA ASP A 172 -15.33 7.52 4.06
C ASP A 172 -16.16 6.95 5.21
N LYS A 173 -17.12 6.08 4.89
CA LYS A 173 -17.91 5.38 5.91
C LYS A 173 -17.13 4.19 6.46
N LEU A 174 -17.26 3.93 7.76
CA LEU A 174 -16.56 2.83 8.42
C LEU A 174 -16.83 1.46 7.76
N GLY A 175 -18.07 1.18 7.33
CA GLY A 175 -18.41 -0.05 6.63
C GLY A 175 -17.83 -0.16 5.21
N GLU A 176 -17.52 0.97 4.55
CA GLU A 176 -16.83 0.98 3.26
C GLU A 176 -15.34 0.71 3.44
N LEU A 177 -14.73 1.30 4.49
CA LEU A 177 -13.35 1.02 4.85
C LEU A 177 -13.15 -0.43 5.28
N GLU A 178 -14.07 -0.99 6.08
CA GLU A 178 -14.08 -2.41 6.47
C GLU A 178 -14.06 -3.33 5.24
N LYS A 179 -14.92 -3.08 4.25
CA LYS A 179 -14.93 -3.83 2.99
C LYS A 179 -13.67 -3.64 2.16
N ARG A 180 -13.08 -2.46 2.19
CA ARG A 180 -11.85 -2.14 1.44
C ARG A 180 -10.61 -2.75 2.11
N ILE A 181 -10.59 -2.78 3.45
CA ILE A 181 -9.58 -3.49 4.23
C ILE A 181 -9.63 -4.98 3.92
N ASP A 182 -10.81 -5.60 3.90
CA ASP A 182 -11.04 -7.02 3.58
C ASP A 182 -9.94 -7.94 4.15
N ASP A 183 -9.77 -7.88 5.47
CA ASP A 183 -8.71 -8.58 6.17
C ASP A 183 -9.24 -9.20 7.47
N GLN A 184 -9.02 -10.50 7.64
CA GLN A 184 -9.51 -11.28 8.79
C GLN A 184 -8.95 -10.82 10.15
N ARG A 185 -7.89 -10.01 10.14
CA ARG A 185 -7.33 -9.40 11.36
C ARG A 185 -8.23 -8.31 11.93
N PHE A 186 -9.13 -7.75 11.12
CA PHE A 186 -10.01 -6.65 11.54
C PHE A 186 -11.37 -7.16 11.99
N LEU A 187 -11.75 -6.78 13.20
CA LEU A 187 -12.99 -7.17 13.84
C LEU A 187 -13.89 -5.96 14.10
N ARG A 188 -15.13 -6.01 13.61
CA ARG A 188 -16.16 -5.03 13.95
C ARG A 188 -16.66 -5.24 15.36
N CYS A 189 -15.98 -4.66 16.35
CA CYS A 189 -16.28 -4.87 17.76
C CYS A 189 -17.42 -3.97 18.31
N HIS A 190 -17.72 -2.87 17.61
CA HIS A 190 -18.79 -1.92 17.97
C HIS A 190 -19.37 -1.26 16.70
N GLN A 191 -20.57 -0.67 16.78
CA GLN A 191 -21.16 0.05 15.62
C GLN A 191 -20.23 1.15 15.07
N SER A 192 -19.39 1.73 15.93
CA SER A 192 -18.47 2.82 15.62
C SER A 192 -16.99 2.42 15.63
N TYR A 193 -16.64 1.16 15.88
CA TYR A 193 -15.24 0.74 15.99
C TYR A 193 -14.96 -0.53 15.19
N LEU A 194 -13.83 -0.49 14.46
CA LEU A 194 -13.20 -1.63 13.78
C LEU A 194 -11.78 -1.75 14.31
N VAL A 195 -11.43 -2.87 14.95
CA VAL A 195 -10.13 -3.07 15.62
C VAL A 195 -9.29 -4.10 14.89
N ASN A 196 -7.98 -3.86 14.80
CA ASN A 196 -7.01 -4.85 14.37
C ASN A 196 -6.67 -5.75 15.57
N MET A 197 -7.07 -7.00 15.51
CA MET A 197 -6.92 -7.98 16.58
C MET A 197 -5.46 -8.26 16.96
N GLU A 198 -4.50 -8.11 16.04
CA GLU A 198 -3.08 -8.34 16.32
C GLU A 198 -2.48 -7.32 17.30
N HIS A 199 -3.11 -6.16 17.46
CA HIS A 199 -2.66 -5.12 18.38
C HIS A 199 -3.38 -5.15 19.74
N ILE A 200 -4.31 -6.07 19.97
CA ILE A 200 -4.96 -6.26 21.26
C ILE A 200 -3.98 -6.89 22.24
N ALA A 201 -3.81 -6.26 23.39
CA ALA A 201 -2.97 -6.75 24.49
C ALA A 201 -3.79 -7.47 25.57
N ASP A 202 -5.04 -7.02 25.82
CA ASP A 202 -5.90 -7.56 26.86
C ASP A 202 -7.38 -7.37 26.49
N VAL A 203 -8.23 -8.22 27.07
CA VAL A 203 -9.69 -8.21 26.91
C VAL A 203 -10.34 -8.00 28.25
N GLN A 204 -10.77 -6.77 28.52
CA GLN A 204 -11.51 -6.40 29.72
C GLN A 204 -12.96 -6.05 29.35
N GLU A 205 -13.60 -5.03 29.94
CA GLU A 205 -14.86 -4.49 29.43
C GLU A 205 -14.72 -4.02 27.98
N ASN A 206 -13.53 -3.49 27.63
CA ASN A 206 -13.11 -3.07 26.30
C ASN A 206 -11.91 -3.90 25.84
N PHE A 207 -11.57 -3.80 24.57
CA PHE A 207 -10.26 -4.24 24.08
C PHE A 207 -9.22 -3.21 24.50
N ILE A 208 -8.16 -3.67 25.16
CA ILE A 208 -7.00 -2.83 25.51
C ILE A 208 -5.89 -3.13 24.51
N LEU A 209 -5.44 -2.12 23.79
CA LEU A 209 -4.39 -2.26 22.79
C LEU A 209 -2.99 -2.14 23.42
N ARG A 210 -1.95 -2.59 22.69
CA ARG A 210 -0.56 -2.52 23.14
C ARG A 210 -0.08 -1.09 23.44
N ASN A 211 -0.63 -0.08 22.77
CA ASN A 211 -0.39 1.33 23.03
C ASN A 211 -1.25 1.91 24.19
N LYS A 212 -1.96 1.02 24.93
CA LYS A 212 -2.88 1.35 26.04
C LYS A 212 -4.19 2.04 25.62
N ALA A 213 -4.47 2.18 24.32
CA ALA A 213 -5.77 2.66 23.88
C ALA A 213 -6.87 1.65 24.25
N SER A 214 -8.05 2.17 24.61
CA SER A 214 -9.21 1.37 24.99
C SER A 214 -10.25 1.46 23.88
N VAL A 215 -10.56 0.34 23.23
CA VAL A 215 -11.53 0.24 22.13
C VAL A 215 -12.80 -0.44 22.63
N PRO A 216 -13.95 0.26 22.60
CA PRO A 216 -15.20 -0.27 23.13
C PRO A 216 -15.68 -1.55 22.43
N ILE A 217 -16.17 -2.50 23.22
CA ILE A 217 -16.88 -3.68 22.73
C ILE A 217 -18.37 -3.42 22.91
N ARG A 218 -19.18 -3.75 21.89
CA ARG A 218 -20.65 -3.65 21.99
C ARG A 218 -21.18 -4.49 23.13
N VAL A 219 -22.12 -3.94 23.91
CA VAL A 219 -22.74 -4.64 25.05
C VAL A 219 -23.57 -5.81 24.58
N ARG A 220 -24.50 -5.55 23.63
CA ARG A 220 -25.34 -6.61 23.05
C ARG A 220 -24.51 -7.45 22.06
N GLY A 221 -24.39 -8.75 22.33
CA GLY A 221 -23.56 -9.65 21.50
C GLY A 221 -22.04 -9.55 21.82
N ARG A 222 -21.70 -9.09 23.04
CA ARG A 222 -20.31 -9.02 23.51
C ARG A 222 -19.59 -10.38 23.41
N LYS A 223 -20.30 -11.44 23.81
CA LYS A 223 -19.73 -12.80 23.76
C LYS A 223 -19.29 -13.18 22.34
N GLU A 224 -20.11 -12.91 21.34
CA GLU A 224 -19.79 -13.21 19.93
C GLU A 224 -18.52 -12.48 19.46
N VAL A 225 -18.31 -11.24 19.91
CA VAL A 225 -17.10 -10.45 19.57
C VAL A 225 -15.86 -11.05 20.23
N VAL A 226 -15.96 -11.43 21.50
CA VAL A 226 -14.84 -12.04 22.24
C VAL A 226 -14.53 -13.44 21.71
N ASP A 227 -15.57 -14.23 21.37
CA ASP A 227 -15.39 -15.55 20.76
C ASP A 227 -14.68 -15.43 19.38
N ALA A 228 -15.08 -14.46 18.53
CA ALA A 228 -14.42 -14.21 17.24
C ALA A 228 -12.93 -13.84 17.40
N TYR A 229 -12.58 -13.03 18.42
CA TYR A 229 -11.20 -12.72 18.75
C TYR A 229 -10.42 -13.99 19.18
N ASN A 230 -10.99 -14.80 20.07
CA ASN A 230 -10.37 -16.04 20.55
C ASN A 230 -10.16 -17.04 19.41
N ASP A 231 -11.16 -17.20 18.54
CA ASP A 231 -11.10 -18.07 17.37
C ASP A 231 -9.99 -17.65 16.40
N TYR A 232 -9.81 -16.35 16.20
CA TYR A 232 -8.73 -15.83 15.36
C TYR A 232 -7.36 -16.31 15.87
N PHE A 233 -7.06 -16.18 17.17
CA PHE A 233 -5.77 -16.61 17.74
C PHE A 233 -5.60 -18.12 17.80
N THR A 234 -6.67 -18.87 18.04
CA THR A 234 -6.62 -20.34 18.03
C THR A 234 -6.24 -20.87 16.64
N ARG A 235 -6.80 -20.30 15.59
CA ARG A 235 -6.45 -20.66 14.21
C ARG A 235 -5.00 -20.27 13.81
N GLN A 236 -4.49 -19.18 14.33
CA GLN A 236 -3.12 -18.75 14.10
C GLN A 236 -2.10 -19.69 14.77
N SER A 237 -2.40 -20.15 16.00
CA SER A 237 -1.54 -21.08 16.74
C SER A 237 -1.47 -22.46 16.11
N ALA A 238 -2.52 -22.89 15.40
CA ALA A 238 -2.58 -24.18 14.70
C ALA A 238 -1.80 -24.19 13.34
N LYS A 239 -1.37 -23.01 12.85
CA LYS A 239 -0.62 -22.86 11.59
C LYS A 239 0.91 -22.71 11.78
N ARG A 240 1.38 -22.69 13.02
CA ARG A 240 2.80 -22.70 13.40
C ARG A 240 3.24 -24.10 13.81
#